data_e50f985bd1ff37d3dcd17ecb1338b313
#
_entry.id   e50f985bd1ff37d3dcd17ecb1338b313
#
_cell.length_a   1.000
_cell.length_b   1.000
_cell.length_c   1.000
_cell.angle_alpha   90.00
_cell.angle_beta   90.00
_cell.angle_gamma   90.00
#
_symmetry.space_group_name_H-M   'P 1'
#
loop_
_entity.id
_entity.type
_entity.pdbx_description
1 polymer ?
#
loop_
_entity_poly.entity_id
_entity_poly.type
_entity_poly.pdbx_seq_one_letter_code
_entity_poly.pdbx_strand_id
1 'polypeptide(L)'
;AGGQSLDLLFENKNVTVNQILKMYLMKTSALFSFCCAAPFILGKKNKKDIKFAEEFGNLYGLVFQILDDINDETENFLFLGKTPGKDKRQGKSTFVSNVGKEKAIIYCNKKINKFIKSNKRYFSRWQILEEVLSFDIKNYF
;
A
#
# COMPACT_ATOMS: atom_id res chain seq x y z
N ALA A 1 -0.33 -5.93 -15.45
CA ALA A 1 0.81 -6.13 -16.36
C ALA A 1 1.92 -5.09 -16.12
N GLY A 2 1.69 -3.78 -16.33
CA GLY A 2 2.75 -2.76 -16.25
C GLY A 2 3.50 -2.65 -14.92
N GLY A 3 2.81 -2.80 -13.79
CA GLY A 3 3.46 -2.79 -12.47
C GLY A 3 4.40 -3.97 -12.26
N GLN A 4 4.03 -5.15 -12.75
CA GLN A 4 4.88 -6.34 -12.69
C GLN A 4 6.11 -6.20 -13.59
N SER A 5 5.94 -5.59 -14.78
CA SER A 5 7.08 -5.29 -15.66
C SER A 5 8.06 -4.32 -15.02
N LEU A 6 7.57 -3.29 -14.29
CA LEU A 6 8.43 -2.37 -13.55
C LEU A 6 9.15 -3.06 -12.39
N ASP A 7 8.50 -3.98 -11.68
CA ASP A 7 9.09 -4.75 -10.59
C ASP A 7 10.31 -5.52 -11.08
N LEU A 8 10.16 -6.26 -12.19
CA LEU A 8 11.25 -6.99 -12.84
C LEU A 8 12.36 -6.06 -13.38
N LEU A 9 11.98 -4.93 -13.98
CA LEU A 9 12.94 -3.95 -14.50
C LEU A 9 13.77 -3.27 -13.41
N PHE A 10 13.27 -3.23 -12.18
CA PHE A 10 13.92 -2.59 -11.04
C PHE A 10 14.83 -3.54 -10.26
N GLU A 11 14.79 -4.84 -10.53
CA GLU A 11 15.72 -5.80 -9.92
C GLU A 11 17.17 -5.41 -10.19
N ASN A 12 17.99 -5.43 -9.14
CA ASN A 12 19.41 -5.07 -9.16
C ASN A 12 19.71 -3.65 -9.68
N LYS A 13 18.73 -2.72 -9.61
CA LYS A 13 18.92 -1.32 -10.01
C LYS A 13 18.73 -0.37 -8.84
N ASN A 14 19.46 0.72 -8.87
CA ASN A 14 19.22 1.84 -7.99
C ASN A 14 17.99 2.59 -8.47
N VAL A 15 16.87 2.46 -7.75
CA VAL A 15 15.60 3.13 -8.04
C VAL A 15 15.24 4.12 -6.94
N THR A 16 14.64 5.22 -7.34
CA THR A 16 14.18 6.23 -6.39
C THR A 16 12.92 5.78 -5.66
N VAL A 17 12.71 6.30 -4.45
CA VAL A 17 11.47 6.08 -3.69
C VAL A 17 10.22 6.38 -4.51
N ASN A 18 10.23 7.44 -5.32
CA ASN A 18 9.09 7.79 -6.18
C ASN A 18 8.81 6.74 -7.26
N GLN A 19 9.85 6.13 -7.82
CA GLN A 19 9.69 5.05 -8.79
C GLN A 19 9.11 3.79 -8.14
N ILE A 20 9.54 3.46 -6.92
CA ILE A 20 9.01 2.35 -6.14
C ILE A 20 7.52 2.58 -5.83
N LEU A 21 7.15 3.76 -5.33
CA LEU A 21 5.75 4.10 -5.05
C LEU A 21 4.88 4.03 -6.31
N LYS A 22 5.40 4.49 -7.46
CA LYS A 22 4.69 4.36 -8.75
C LYS A 22 4.49 2.89 -9.13
N MET A 23 5.49 2.06 -8.95
CA MET A 23 5.41 0.62 -9.20
C MET A 23 4.35 -0.03 -8.29
N TYR A 24 4.31 0.28 -6.98
CA TYR A 24 3.29 -0.24 -6.07
C TYR A 24 1.87 0.16 -6.48
N LEU A 25 1.67 1.42 -6.90
CA LEU A 25 0.38 1.88 -7.39
C LEU A 25 -0.07 1.09 -8.63
N MET A 26 0.83 0.76 -9.53
CA MET A 26 0.51 0.02 -10.75
C MET A 26 0.40 -1.50 -10.54
N LYS A 27 1.18 -2.07 -9.62
CA LYS A 27 1.26 -3.52 -9.38
C LYS A 27 0.11 -3.99 -8.48
N THR A 28 -0.09 -3.30 -7.36
CA THR A 28 -0.98 -3.73 -6.27
C THR A 28 -2.20 -2.82 -6.14
N SER A 29 -2.00 -1.51 -6.00
CA SER A 29 -3.08 -0.56 -5.70
C SER A 29 -4.14 -0.48 -6.80
N ALA A 30 -3.77 -0.65 -8.06
CA ALA A 30 -4.71 -0.61 -9.18
C ALA A 30 -5.83 -1.66 -9.07
N LEU A 31 -5.51 -2.87 -8.59
CA LEU A 31 -6.51 -3.92 -8.37
C LEU A 31 -7.45 -3.55 -7.21
N PHE A 32 -6.91 -3.09 -6.09
CA PHE A 32 -7.73 -2.63 -4.96
C PHE A 32 -8.62 -1.45 -5.34
N SER A 33 -8.09 -0.50 -6.11
CA SER A 33 -8.86 0.63 -6.64
C SER A 33 -10.04 0.16 -7.48
N PHE A 34 -9.82 -0.78 -8.39
CA PHE A 34 -10.88 -1.36 -9.21
C PHE A 34 -11.92 -2.09 -8.35
N CYS A 35 -11.49 -2.95 -7.42
CA CYS A 35 -12.40 -3.70 -6.54
C CYS A 35 -13.28 -2.77 -5.69
N CYS A 36 -12.73 -1.67 -5.19
CA CYS A 36 -13.50 -0.69 -4.41
C CYS A 36 -14.45 0.12 -5.28
N ALA A 37 -14.06 0.48 -6.50
CA ALA A 37 -14.87 1.31 -7.40
C ALA A 37 -15.98 0.53 -8.10
N ALA A 38 -15.75 -0.74 -8.43
CA ALA A 38 -16.68 -1.55 -9.24
C ALA A 38 -18.12 -1.59 -8.66
N PRO A 39 -18.37 -1.80 -7.36
CA PRO A 39 -19.72 -1.76 -6.80
C PRO A 39 -20.40 -0.40 -6.96
N PHE A 40 -19.64 0.70 -6.88
CA PHE A 40 -20.17 2.05 -7.04
C PHE A 40 -20.54 2.32 -8.51
N ILE A 41 -19.73 1.83 -9.45
CA ILE A 41 -19.99 1.93 -10.90
C ILE A 41 -21.24 1.13 -11.25
N LEU A 42 -21.32 -0.15 -10.84
CA LEU A 42 -22.48 -1.00 -11.07
C LEU A 42 -23.75 -0.47 -10.42
N GLY A 43 -23.62 0.11 -9.23
CA GLY A 43 -24.71 0.78 -8.50
C GLY A 43 -25.06 2.17 -9.03
N LYS A 44 -24.46 2.60 -10.19
CA LYS A 44 -24.70 3.90 -10.84
C LYS A 44 -24.57 5.10 -9.88
N LYS A 45 -23.57 5.03 -8.97
CA LYS A 45 -23.28 6.12 -8.04
C LYS A 45 -22.70 7.32 -8.77
N ASN A 46 -22.75 8.50 -8.15
CA ASN A 46 -22.21 9.72 -8.76
C ASN A 46 -20.66 9.66 -8.84
N LYS A 47 -20.09 10.50 -9.72
CA LYS A 47 -18.65 10.54 -9.97
C LYS A 47 -17.80 10.80 -8.73
N LYS A 48 -18.32 11.55 -7.73
CA LYS A 48 -17.58 11.85 -6.50
C LYS A 48 -17.45 10.61 -5.63
N ASP A 49 -18.52 9.81 -5.53
CA ASP A 49 -18.52 8.57 -4.75
C ASP A 49 -17.62 7.51 -5.41
N ILE A 50 -17.66 7.40 -6.76
CA ILE A 50 -16.77 6.51 -7.51
C ILE A 50 -15.31 6.91 -7.28
N LYS A 51 -14.99 8.21 -7.43
CA LYS A 51 -13.65 8.72 -7.21
C LYS A 51 -13.15 8.46 -5.79
N PHE A 52 -14.01 8.66 -4.78
CA PHE A 52 -13.67 8.32 -3.39
C PHE A 52 -13.30 6.84 -3.26
N ALA A 53 -14.09 5.93 -3.84
CA ALA A 53 -13.84 4.50 -3.79
C ALA A 53 -12.52 4.11 -4.49
N GLU A 54 -12.22 4.72 -5.64
CA GLU A 54 -10.94 4.55 -6.33
C GLU A 54 -9.75 5.00 -5.48
N GLU A 55 -9.84 6.19 -4.89
CA GLU A 55 -8.78 6.75 -4.04
C GLU A 55 -8.59 5.94 -2.75
N PHE A 56 -9.70 5.45 -2.15
CA PHE A 56 -9.68 4.56 -1.00
C PHE A 56 -8.93 3.26 -1.32
N GLY A 57 -9.30 2.58 -2.41
CA GLY A 57 -8.65 1.35 -2.83
C GLY A 57 -7.17 1.56 -3.19
N ASN A 58 -6.83 2.68 -3.85
CA ASN A 58 -5.43 3.03 -4.13
C ASN A 58 -4.61 3.20 -2.85
N LEU A 59 -5.15 3.89 -1.85
CA LEU A 59 -4.47 4.09 -0.57
C LEU A 59 -4.33 2.76 0.18
N TYR A 60 -5.40 1.97 0.25
CA TYR A 60 -5.37 0.66 0.90
C TYR A 60 -4.30 -0.25 0.28
N GLY A 61 -4.30 -0.38 -1.05
CA GLY A 61 -3.32 -1.22 -1.75
C GLY A 61 -1.87 -0.74 -1.58
N LEU A 62 -1.65 0.58 -1.49
CA LEU A 62 -0.33 1.14 -1.20
C LEU A 62 0.15 0.78 0.20
N VAL A 63 -0.72 0.98 1.21
CA VAL A 63 -0.42 0.64 2.61
C VAL A 63 -0.19 -0.86 2.74
N PHE A 64 -1.06 -1.67 2.16
CA PHE A 64 -0.92 -3.13 2.14
C PHE A 64 0.44 -3.57 1.62
N GLN A 65 0.88 -3.05 0.46
CA GLN A 65 2.18 -3.41 -0.12
C GLN A 65 3.36 -3.00 0.78
N ILE A 66 3.30 -1.81 1.39
CA ILE A 66 4.37 -1.36 2.31
C ILE A 66 4.43 -2.24 3.56
N LEU A 67 3.28 -2.65 4.10
CA LEU A 67 3.23 -3.52 5.28
C LEU A 67 3.64 -4.95 4.94
N ASP A 68 3.31 -5.45 3.76
CA ASP A 68 3.79 -6.73 3.22
C ASP A 68 5.32 -6.76 3.16
N ASP A 69 5.95 -5.70 2.62
CA ASP A 69 7.41 -5.56 2.60
C ASP A 69 8.03 -5.54 4.02
N ILE A 70 7.35 -4.91 5.00
CA ILE A 70 7.78 -4.91 6.41
C ILE A 70 7.73 -6.33 6.99
N ASN A 71 6.65 -7.05 6.72
CA ASN A 71 6.47 -8.43 7.19
C ASN A 71 7.52 -9.36 6.60
N ASP A 72 7.77 -9.27 5.30
CA ASP A 72 8.80 -10.02 4.60
C ASP A 72 10.19 -9.81 5.21
N GLU A 73 10.52 -8.58 5.60
CA GLU A 73 11.78 -8.30 6.31
C GLU A 73 11.80 -8.90 7.73
N THR A 74 10.65 -8.97 8.42
CA THR A 74 10.54 -9.39 9.82
C THR A 74 10.40 -10.91 9.94
N GLU A 75 9.59 -11.55 9.10
CA GLU A 75 9.39 -13.02 9.12
C GLU A 75 10.67 -13.78 8.74
N ASN A 76 11.47 -13.23 7.84
CA ASN A 76 12.78 -13.76 7.52
C ASN A 76 13.72 -13.76 8.73
N PHE A 77 13.47 -12.94 9.75
CA PHE A 77 14.25 -12.92 11.00
C PHE A 77 13.78 -13.97 12.01
N LEU A 78 12.46 -14.22 12.13
CA LEU A 78 11.87 -15.05 13.18
C LEU A 78 11.70 -16.52 12.79
N PHE A 79 11.38 -16.83 11.54
CA PHE A 79 10.95 -18.18 11.14
C PHE A 79 12.06 -19.09 10.60
N LEU A 80 13.17 -18.57 10.11
CA LEU A 80 14.10 -19.38 9.33
C LEU A 80 15.48 -19.60 9.94
N GLY A 81 15.85 -18.94 11.05
CA GLY A 81 17.27 -18.95 11.46
C GLY A 81 18.21 -18.62 10.27
N LYS A 82 17.64 -18.13 9.17
CA LYS A 82 18.31 -17.77 7.93
C LYS A 82 18.30 -16.26 7.81
N THR A 83 19.44 -15.73 7.45
CA THR A 83 19.79 -14.33 7.24
C THR A 83 18.63 -13.49 6.67
N PRO A 84 18.31 -12.30 7.26
CA PRO A 84 17.25 -11.41 6.78
C PRO A 84 17.44 -11.04 5.32
N GLY A 85 16.36 -10.92 4.56
CA GLY A 85 16.36 -10.31 3.26
C GLY A 85 16.23 -11.26 2.07
N LYS A 86 15.08 -11.92 1.93
CA LYS A 86 14.75 -12.64 0.69
C LYS A 86 14.75 -11.67 -0.49
N ASP A 87 14.21 -10.47 -0.29
CA ASP A 87 14.21 -9.38 -1.27
C ASP A 87 15.61 -8.77 -1.48
N LYS A 88 16.43 -8.67 -0.44
CA LYS A 88 17.86 -8.32 -0.59
C LYS A 88 18.64 -9.37 -1.36
N ARG A 89 18.32 -10.67 -1.22
CA ARG A 89 18.94 -11.74 -2.02
C ARG A 89 18.47 -11.73 -3.47
N GLN A 90 17.25 -11.23 -3.74
CA GLN A 90 16.72 -11.06 -5.10
C GLN A 90 17.06 -9.69 -5.70
N GLY A 91 17.81 -8.83 -4.99
CA GLY A 91 18.19 -7.51 -5.49
C GLY A 91 17.00 -6.55 -5.65
N LYS A 92 15.87 -6.80 -4.94
CA LYS A 92 14.69 -5.94 -5.01
C LYS A 92 14.86 -4.71 -4.13
N SER A 93 14.63 -3.55 -4.72
CA SER A 93 14.52 -2.28 -3.99
C SER A 93 13.08 -2.09 -3.53
N THR A 94 12.82 -2.23 -2.22
CA THR A 94 11.50 -1.96 -1.61
C THR A 94 11.45 -0.56 -1.02
N PHE A 95 10.23 -0.07 -0.74
CA PHE A 95 10.08 1.20 -0.02
C PHE A 95 10.76 1.12 1.35
N VAL A 96 10.57 0.00 2.05
CA VAL A 96 11.12 -0.24 3.40
C VAL A 96 12.65 -0.28 3.38
N SER A 97 13.26 -0.97 2.41
CA SER A 97 14.73 -1.04 2.29
C SER A 97 15.38 0.33 2.03
N ASN A 98 14.62 1.28 1.43
CA ASN A 98 15.10 2.64 1.14
C ASN A 98 14.93 3.62 2.29
N VAL A 99 13.82 3.55 3.04
CA VAL A 99 13.51 4.57 4.07
C VAL A 99 13.62 4.03 5.50
N GLY A 100 13.61 2.72 5.68
CA GLY A 100 13.55 2.04 6.97
C GLY A 100 12.12 1.84 7.48
N LYS A 101 11.94 0.79 8.29
CA LYS A 101 10.63 0.34 8.81
C LYS A 101 9.85 1.46 9.52
N GLU A 102 10.48 2.16 10.47
CA GLU A 102 9.80 3.21 11.24
C GLU A 102 9.28 4.35 10.36
N LYS A 103 10.10 4.82 9.42
CA LYS A 103 9.68 5.88 8.49
C LYS A 103 8.59 5.40 7.53
N ALA A 104 8.60 4.13 7.14
CA ALA A 104 7.57 3.53 6.31
C ALA A 104 6.22 3.51 7.05
N ILE A 105 6.19 3.11 8.33
CA ILE A 105 4.99 3.13 9.16
C ILE A 105 4.47 4.56 9.34
N ILE A 106 5.36 5.53 9.65
CA ILE A 106 4.99 6.94 9.77
C ILE A 106 4.41 7.48 8.46
N TYR A 107 4.98 7.09 7.31
CA TYR A 107 4.47 7.47 5.99
C TYR A 107 3.05 6.97 5.77
N CYS A 108 2.77 5.68 6.04
CA CYS A 108 1.45 5.09 5.92
C CYS A 108 0.43 5.83 6.80
N ASN A 109 0.75 6.05 8.08
CA ASN A 109 -0.12 6.79 9.01
C ASN A 109 -0.43 8.21 8.55
N LYS A 110 0.57 8.93 8.07
CA LYS A 110 0.36 10.30 7.53
C LYS A 110 -0.57 10.28 6.32
N LYS A 111 -0.45 9.29 5.43
CA LYS A 111 -1.32 9.15 4.26
C LYS A 111 -2.76 8.81 4.66
N ILE A 112 -2.95 7.86 5.57
CA ILE A 112 -4.26 7.47 6.08
C ILE A 112 -4.94 8.66 6.76
N ASN A 113 -4.27 9.31 7.71
CA ASN A 113 -4.83 10.45 8.44
C ASN A 113 -5.19 11.62 7.52
N LYS A 114 -4.35 11.90 6.51
CA LYS A 114 -4.65 12.93 5.51
C LYS A 114 -5.90 12.57 4.71
N PHE A 115 -6.03 11.32 4.29
CA PHE A 115 -7.16 10.84 3.50
C PHE A 115 -8.47 10.91 4.30
N ILE A 116 -8.47 10.45 5.57
CA ILE A 116 -9.62 10.52 6.46
C ILE A 116 -10.05 11.98 6.65
N LYS A 117 -9.11 12.88 6.96
CA LYS A 117 -9.40 14.32 7.14
C LYS A 117 -10.02 14.96 5.90
N SER A 118 -9.54 14.59 4.70
CA SER A 118 -10.06 15.12 3.44
C SER A 118 -11.41 14.54 3.04
N ASN A 119 -11.79 13.40 3.61
CA ASN A 119 -12.97 12.63 3.24
C ASN A 119 -13.93 12.39 4.41
N LYS A 120 -13.96 13.28 5.41
CA LYS A 120 -14.75 13.15 6.66
C LYS A 120 -16.19 12.70 6.43
N ARG A 121 -16.85 13.21 5.38
CA ARG A 121 -18.24 12.86 5.03
C ARG A 121 -18.45 11.36 4.87
N TYR A 122 -17.50 10.67 4.24
CA TYR A 122 -17.60 9.22 4.00
C TYR A 122 -17.29 8.42 5.26
N PHE A 123 -16.29 8.82 6.02
CA PHE A 123 -15.90 8.15 7.26
C PHE A 123 -16.95 8.34 8.37
N SER A 124 -17.59 9.51 8.46
CA SER A 124 -18.72 9.72 9.39
C SER A 124 -19.92 8.83 9.06
N ARG A 125 -20.13 8.51 7.78
CA ARG A 125 -21.24 7.66 7.34
C ARG A 125 -20.93 6.17 7.46
N TRP A 126 -19.68 5.79 7.26
CA TRP A 126 -19.21 4.39 7.24
C TRP A 126 -17.95 4.25 8.09
N GLN A 127 -18.13 4.19 9.40
CA GLN A 127 -17.03 4.09 10.38
C GLN A 127 -16.11 2.88 10.11
N ILE A 128 -16.66 1.78 9.61
CA ILE A 128 -15.91 0.57 9.26
C ILE A 128 -14.75 0.85 8.28
N LEU A 129 -14.86 1.90 7.44
CA LEU A 129 -13.80 2.23 6.49
C LEU A 129 -12.50 2.67 7.17
N GLU A 130 -12.61 3.32 8.33
CA GLU A 130 -11.42 3.71 9.11
C GLU A 130 -10.76 2.48 9.73
N GLU A 131 -11.57 1.55 10.23
CA GLU A 131 -11.07 0.28 10.77
C GLU A 131 -10.34 -0.53 9.70
N VAL A 132 -10.93 -0.63 8.50
CA VAL A 132 -10.31 -1.33 7.36
C VAL A 132 -8.96 -0.70 6.98
N LEU A 133 -8.90 0.64 6.84
CA LEU A 133 -7.63 1.32 6.48
C LEU A 133 -6.55 1.18 7.54
N SER A 134 -6.91 1.08 8.82
CA SER A 134 -5.98 1.05 9.94
C SER A 134 -5.74 -0.35 10.50
N PHE A 135 -6.45 -1.37 10.01
CA PHE A 135 -6.43 -2.71 10.58
C PHE A 135 -5.01 -3.28 10.66
N ASP A 136 -4.31 -3.34 9.56
CA ASP A 136 -2.98 -3.94 9.51
C ASP A 136 -1.94 -3.06 10.20
N ILE A 137 -2.08 -1.73 10.14
CA ILE A 137 -1.08 -0.81 10.71
C ILE A 137 -1.15 -0.73 12.24
N LYS A 138 -2.31 -1.00 12.85
CA LYS A 138 -2.46 -1.03 14.33
C LYS A 138 -1.62 -2.12 14.98
N ASN A 139 -1.27 -3.16 14.24
CA ASN A 139 -0.43 -4.25 14.74
C ASN A 139 1.05 -3.84 14.91
N TYR A 140 1.44 -2.63 14.48
CA TYR A 140 2.81 -2.11 14.56
C TYR A 140 2.98 -1.00 15.61
N PHE A 141 1.94 -0.73 16.40
CA PHE A 141 1.91 0.17 17.55
C PHE A 141 1.43 -0.60 18.78
#